data_1967830f33b3ad8172e35246eaee180a
#
_entry.id   1967830f33b3ad8172e35246eaee180a
#
_cell.length_a   1.000
_cell.length_b   1.000
_cell.length_c   1.000
_cell.angle_alpha   90.00
_cell.angle_beta   90.00
_cell.angle_gamma   90.00
#
_symmetry.space_group_name_H-M   'P 1'
#
loop_
_entity.id
_entity.type
_entity.pdbx_description
1 polymer ?
#
loop_
_entity_poly.entity_id
_entity_poly.type
_entity_poly.pdbx_seq_one_letter_code
_entity_poly.pdbx_strand_id
1 'polypeptide(L)'
;MECLKLAWQSVCGKKRSSVLMSVILAISFAFAVITLSVSGSMIKTNDVFRKTTYGEWQLILPGINSKLKGAAANSDWLDELGVMNVYGTIGEDGVGTVDETLKKLGHITVNEGRFPESDGEIAMEADLLSKLGIDYTLGQDVTLSVSIAARENSALGTSHPVNVVGTYQLVGIIKEYTDVWTWATKPVCELDGTSSRAESGISATLCSALLTENACAEIVRQAQLQAEAFNNAEKEQGSDLRIKLCDAPTSNFFCTGFDTDKTNFIARVYQTVGSVPLAFNATKYAQQETQTYNIFFTALIFAVTLLAVVCVNIMQMQKQIRQIALFRSIGVTKRQLRQMQIFEMLFICIPSVVLGILLGAGGTWLLLRTALFKNGAEILVDIPFKQVGLAVLCWLFGIILMRLIVFQTALHQPLTGRLHIARKKARRIAAAKRVLTVALASLFCAAVFFMAVE
;
A
#
# COMPACT_ATOMS: atom_id res chain seq x y z
N MET A 1 -33.30 12.00 -36.65
CA MET A 1 -33.58 10.55 -36.76
C MET A 1 -32.94 9.90 -37.98
N GLU A 2 -32.91 10.53 -39.15
CA GLU A 2 -32.36 9.95 -40.38
C GLU A 2 -30.89 9.61 -40.33
N CYS A 3 -30.03 10.48 -39.71
CA CYS A 3 -28.60 10.21 -39.56
C CYS A 3 -28.33 8.96 -38.72
N LEU A 4 -29.17 8.66 -37.73
CA LEU A 4 -29.03 7.49 -36.86
C LEU A 4 -29.34 6.19 -37.65
N LYS A 5 -30.43 6.21 -38.48
CA LYS A 5 -30.79 5.09 -39.36
C LYS A 5 -29.68 4.80 -40.39
N LEU A 6 -29.15 5.86 -41.00
CA LEU A 6 -28.05 5.74 -41.96
C LEU A 6 -26.77 5.20 -41.31
N ALA A 7 -26.43 5.63 -40.09
CA ALA A 7 -25.30 5.10 -39.34
C ALA A 7 -25.48 3.60 -39.02
N TRP A 8 -26.66 3.20 -38.58
CA TRP A 8 -26.97 1.80 -38.31
C TRP A 8 -26.89 0.94 -39.58
N GLN A 9 -27.47 1.41 -40.69
CA GLN A 9 -27.40 0.72 -41.99
C GLN A 9 -25.94 0.61 -42.48
N SER A 10 -25.11 1.64 -42.27
CA SER A 10 -23.68 1.59 -42.57
C SER A 10 -22.94 0.52 -41.77
N VAL A 11 -23.23 0.39 -40.47
CA VAL A 11 -22.65 -0.65 -39.61
C VAL A 11 -23.10 -2.04 -40.06
N CYS A 12 -24.40 -2.22 -40.32
CA CYS A 12 -24.97 -3.49 -40.79
C CYS A 12 -24.49 -3.86 -42.21
N GLY A 13 -24.30 -2.89 -43.09
CA GLY A 13 -23.81 -3.14 -44.46
C GLY A 13 -22.31 -3.57 -44.47
N LYS A 14 -21.53 -3.27 -43.42
CA LYS A 14 -20.12 -3.63 -43.29
C LYS A 14 -19.87 -4.61 -42.16
N LYS A 15 -20.76 -5.57 -41.93
CA LYS A 15 -20.78 -6.50 -40.79
C LYS A 15 -19.36 -7.01 -40.41
N ARG A 16 -18.59 -7.57 -41.37
CA ARG A 16 -17.28 -8.14 -41.11
C ARG A 16 -16.27 -7.09 -40.57
N SER A 17 -16.25 -5.87 -41.13
CA SER A 17 -15.34 -4.82 -40.69
C SER A 17 -15.75 -4.22 -39.36
N SER A 18 -17.06 -4.05 -39.12
CA SER A 18 -17.62 -3.53 -37.87
C SER A 18 -17.42 -4.52 -36.71
N VAL A 19 -17.66 -5.81 -36.96
CA VAL A 19 -17.40 -6.87 -35.96
C VAL A 19 -15.89 -6.96 -35.63
N LEU A 20 -15.02 -6.96 -36.64
CA LEU A 20 -13.58 -6.99 -36.40
C LEU A 20 -13.12 -5.81 -35.55
N MET A 21 -13.64 -4.61 -35.84
CA MET A 21 -13.34 -3.42 -35.05
C MET A 21 -13.84 -3.54 -33.62
N SER A 22 -15.09 -4.02 -33.44
CA SER A 22 -15.67 -4.24 -32.12
C SER A 22 -14.83 -5.23 -31.28
N VAL A 23 -14.35 -6.30 -31.90
CA VAL A 23 -13.50 -7.30 -31.24
C VAL A 23 -12.15 -6.70 -30.84
N ILE A 24 -11.49 -5.97 -31.75
CA ILE A 24 -10.20 -5.31 -31.44
C ILE A 24 -10.36 -4.31 -30.29
N LEU A 25 -11.43 -3.50 -30.32
CA LEU A 25 -11.73 -2.56 -29.26
C LEU A 25 -12.02 -3.29 -27.95
N ALA A 26 -12.83 -4.36 -27.98
CA ALA A 26 -13.15 -5.15 -26.78
C ALA A 26 -11.90 -5.78 -26.15
N ILE A 27 -11.00 -6.35 -26.96
CA ILE A 27 -9.73 -6.90 -26.48
C ILE A 27 -8.86 -5.79 -25.86
N SER A 28 -8.81 -4.62 -26.47
CA SER A 28 -8.02 -3.48 -25.96
C SER A 28 -8.62 -2.94 -24.66
N PHE A 29 -9.92 -2.84 -24.53
CA PHE A 29 -10.60 -2.50 -23.28
C PHE A 29 -10.39 -3.57 -22.20
N ALA A 30 -10.51 -4.85 -22.56
CA ALA A 30 -10.25 -5.96 -21.64
C ALA A 30 -8.84 -5.91 -21.09
N PHE A 31 -7.85 -5.65 -21.94
CA PHE A 31 -6.47 -5.55 -21.51
C PHE A 31 -6.24 -4.37 -20.55
N ALA A 32 -6.84 -3.21 -20.81
CA ALA A 32 -6.77 -2.07 -19.91
C ALA A 32 -7.43 -2.37 -18.54
N VAL A 33 -8.60 -3.02 -18.54
CA VAL A 33 -9.29 -3.43 -17.31
C VAL A 33 -8.45 -4.44 -16.53
N ILE A 34 -7.87 -5.45 -17.18
CA ILE A 34 -6.99 -6.44 -16.54
C ILE A 34 -5.81 -5.73 -15.88
N THR A 35 -5.13 -4.84 -16.61
CA THR A 35 -3.94 -4.14 -16.09
C THR A 35 -4.27 -3.30 -14.85
N LEU A 36 -5.34 -2.51 -14.90
CA LEU A 36 -5.79 -1.70 -13.77
C LEU A 36 -6.22 -2.54 -12.57
N SER A 37 -6.99 -3.60 -12.83
CA SER A 37 -7.51 -4.47 -11.76
C SER A 37 -6.41 -5.32 -11.12
N VAL A 38 -5.45 -5.84 -11.89
CA VAL A 38 -4.31 -6.58 -11.35
C VAL A 38 -3.43 -5.64 -10.52
N SER A 39 -3.13 -4.44 -11.01
CA SER A 39 -2.36 -3.43 -10.26
C SER A 39 -3.09 -3.06 -8.96
N GLY A 40 -4.38 -2.74 -9.01
CA GLY A 40 -5.19 -2.42 -7.83
C GLY A 40 -5.24 -3.57 -6.81
N SER A 41 -5.43 -4.80 -7.29
CA SER A 41 -5.44 -5.99 -6.43
C SER A 41 -4.10 -6.24 -5.75
N MET A 42 -2.99 -6.05 -6.47
CA MET A 42 -1.65 -6.19 -5.90
C MET A 42 -1.37 -5.11 -4.84
N ILE A 43 -1.71 -3.86 -5.13
CA ILE A 43 -1.54 -2.75 -4.17
C ILE A 43 -2.34 -3.03 -2.90
N LYS A 44 -3.62 -3.41 -3.03
CA LYS A 44 -4.48 -3.71 -1.88
C LYS A 44 -4.01 -4.92 -1.08
N THR A 45 -3.64 -5.99 -1.75
CA THR A 45 -3.11 -7.19 -1.10
C THR A 45 -1.82 -6.88 -0.35
N ASN A 46 -0.91 -6.13 -0.96
CA ASN A 46 0.33 -5.71 -0.33
C ASN A 46 0.08 -4.76 0.86
N ASP A 47 -0.89 -3.84 0.76
CA ASP A 47 -1.27 -2.96 1.87
C ASP A 47 -1.84 -3.75 3.05
N VAL A 48 -2.75 -4.70 2.80
CA VAL A 48 -3.29 -5.56 3.86
C VAL A 48 -2.19 -6.44 4.46
N PHE A 49 -1.36 -7.08 3.64
CA PHE A 49 -0.23 -7.87 4.11
C PHE A 49 0.72 -7.03 4.98
N ARG A 50 1.06 -5.83 4.54
CA ARG A 50 1.92 -4.93 5.29
C ARG A 50 1.31 -4.56 6.63
N LYS A 51 0.04 -4.14 6.66
CA LYS A 51 -0.69 -3.79 7.88
C LYS A 51 -0.76 -4.94 8.87
N THR A 52 -1.11 -6.11 8.39
CA THR A 52 -1.25 -7.31 9.24
C THR A 52 0.08 -7.88 9.72
N THR A 53 1.18 -7.65 8.99
CA THR A 53 2.50 -8.18 9.34
C THR A 53 3.34 -7.18 10.13
N TYR A 54 3.39 -5.91 9.68
CA TYR A 54 4.25 -4.88 10.26
C TYR A 54 3.50 -3.86 11.11
N GLY A 55 2.17 -3.97 11.19
CA GLY A 55 1.32 -3.02 11.90
C GLY A 55 1.02 -1.74 11.10
N GLU A 56 0.06 -0.98 11.61
CA GLU A 56 -0.35 0.31 11.03
C GLU A 56 0.36 1.51 11.67
N TRP A 57 1.09 1.27 12.76
CA TRP A 57 1.86 2.32 13.43
C TRP A 57 2.91 2.95 12.49
N GLN A 58 3.17 4.24 12.70
CA GLN A 58 4.09 5.02 11.87
C GLN A 58 5.40 5.31 12.59
N LEU A 59 5.30 5.63 13.86
CA LEU A 59 6.41 6.03 14.69
C LEU A 59 6.38 5.31 16.03
N ILE A 60 7.55 4.93 16.53
CA ILE A 60 7.76 4.44 17.89
C ILE A 60 8.60 5.42 18.67
N LEU A 61 8.16 5.71 19.91
CA LEU A 61 8.89 6.49 20.90
C LEU A 61 9.29 5.53 22.04
N PRO A 62 10.51 5.01 22.01
CA PRO A 62 10.97 4.05 23.01
C PRO A 62 11.37 4.71 24.33
N GLY A 63 11.10 4.03 25.43
CA GLY A 63 11.63 4.38 26.75
C GLY A 63 11.09 5.68 27.35
N ILE A 64 9.88 6.08 27.01
CA ILE A 64 9.28 7.33 27.47
C ILE A 64 8.76 7.20 28.92
N ASN A 65 9.03 8.19 29.73
CA ASN A 65 8.50 8.27 31.09
C ASN A 65 7.06 8.80 31.10
N SER A 66 6.36 8.60 32.24
CA SER A 66 4.95 8.96 32.44
C SER A 66 4.60 10.43 32.17
N LYS A 67 5.54 11.36 32.29
CA LYS A 67 5.32 12.81 32.04
C LYS A 67 5.14 13.09 30.56
N LEU A 68 5.89 12.42 29.70
CA LEU A 68 5.77 12.53 28.24
C LEU A 68 4.50 11.83 27.71
N LYS A 69 4.01 10.80 28.42
CA LYS A 69 2.74 10.15 28.11
C LYS A 69 1.57 11.15 28.06
N GLY A 70 1.47 12.01 29.07
CA GLY A 70 0.42 13.04 29.11
C GLY A 70 0.54 14.09 28.00
N ALA A 71 1.76 14.48 27.66
CA ALA A 71 2.00 15.44 26.58
C ALA A 71 1.70 14.85 25.20
N ALA A 72 2.06 13.60 24.94
CA ALA A 72 1.77 12.91 23.70
C ALA A 72 0.27 12.63 23.54
N ALA A 73 -0.39 12.16 24.59
CA ALA A 73 -1.82 11.83 24.54
C ALA A 73 -2.74 13.03 24.34
N ASN A 74 -2.30 14.24 24.73
CA ASN A 74 -3.07 15.50 24.59
C ASN A 74 -2.71 16.29 23.33
N SER A 75 -1.99 15.69 22.39
CA SER A 75 -1.58 16.39 21.17
C SER A 75 -2.61 16.25 20.06
N ASP A 76 -2.99 17.36 19.42
CA ASP A 76 -3.95 17.40 18.30
C ASP A 76 -3.44 16.76 17.00
N TRP A 77 -2.20 16.29 17.01
CA TRP A 77 -1.53 15.76 15.82
C TRP A 77 -1.39 14.23 15.83
N LEU A 78 -1.84 13.54 16.87
CA LEU A 78 -1.90 12.09 16.96
C LEU A 78 -3.33 11.62 16.69
N ASP A 79 -3.48 10.70 15.74
CA ASP A 79 -4.78 10.05 15.50
C ASP A 79 -5.01 8.92 16.53
N GLU A 80 -4.01 8.05 16.67
CA GLU A 80 -4.08 6.93 17.61
C GLU A 80 -2.73 6.74 18.31
N LEU A 81 -2.79 6.38 19.60
CA LEU A 81 -1.63 6.14 20.44
C LEU A 81 -1.79 4.79 21.14
N GLY A 82 -0.97 3.82 20.75
CA GLY A 82 -0.86 2.52 21.42
C GLY A 82 0.31 2.48 22.39
N VAL A 83 0.18 1.74 23.47
CA VAL A 83 1.17 1.65 24.54
C VAL A 83 1.59 0.21 24.79
N MET A 84 2.90 -0.01 24.83
CA MET A 84 3.54 -1.25 25.26
C MET A 84 4.37 -0.95 26.49
N ASN A 85 4.03 -1.58 27.62
CA ASN A 85 4.77 -1.45 28.85
C ASN A 85 5.66 -2.68 29.05
N VAL A 86 6.97 -2.49 29.08
CA VAL A 86 7.97 -3.53 29.31
C VAL A 86 8.39 -3.48 30.77
N TYR A 87 8.18 -4.55 31.49
CA TYR A 87 8.49 -4.66 32.91
C TYR A 87 9.81 -5.39 33.17
N GLY A 88 10.18 -6.28 32.30
CA GLY A 88 11.42 -7.04 32.38
C GLY A 88 11.72 -7.79 31.09
N THR A 89 12.74 -8.64 31.11
CA THR A 89 13.15 -9.43 29.94
C THR A 89 13.38 -10.90 30.29
N ILE A 90 13.23 -11.78 29.31
CA ILE A 90 13.66 -13.16 29.34
C ILE A 90 14.71 -13.28 28.24
N GLY A 91 16.00 -13.24 28.60
CA GLY A 91 17.06 -13.04 27.64
C GLY A 91 16.98 -11.66 26.97
N GLU A 92 16.77 -11.63 25.66
CA GLU A 92 16.59 -10.40 24.88
C GLU A 92 15.10 -10.05 24.69
N ASP A 93 14.20 -10.97 24.96
CA ASP A 93 12.76 -10.87 24.74
C ASP A 93 12.07 -10.15 25.89
N GLY A 94 11.22 -9.16 25.61
CA GLY A 94 10.51 -8.39 26.62
C GLY A 94 9.31 -9.12 27.21
N VAL A 95 9.05 -8.84 28.49
CA VAL A 95 7.85 -9.29 29.22
C VAL A 95 7.08 -8.06 29.66
N GLY A 96 5.76 -8.04 29.39
CA GLY A 96 4.97 -6.89 29.77
C GLY A 96 3.51 -6.93 29.34
N THR A 97 2.97 -5.73 29.09
CA THR A 97 1.57 -5.53 28.72
C THR A 97 1.44 -4.70 27.45
N VAL A 98 0.37 -4.93 26.72
CA VAL A 98 0.01 -4.20 25.51
C VAL A 98 -1.43 -3.71 25.64
N ASP A 99 -1.69 -2.43 25.37
CA ASP A 99 -3.04 -1.88 25.43
C ASP A 99 -3.89 -2.29 24.21
N GLU A 100 -5.21 -2.11 24.32
CA GLU A 100 -6.16 -2.48 23.26
C GLU A 100 -5.95 -1.67 21.96
N THR A 101 -5.45 -0.44 22.09
CA THR A 101 -5.15 0.41 20.93
C THR A 101 -3.97 -0.17 20.16
N LEU A 102 -2.90 -0.57 20.83
CA LEU A 102 -1.75 -1.18 20.16
C LEU A 102 -2.06 -2.57 19.60
N LYS A 103 -2.89 -3.37 20.29
CA LYS A 103 -3.35 -4.65 19.74
C LYS A 103 -4.03 -4.45 18.39
N LYS A 104 -4.85 -3.41 18.24
CA LYS A 104 -5.51 -3.06 16.97
C LYS A 104 -4.52 -2.53 15.96
N LEU A 105 -3.73 -1.50 16.31
CA LEU A 105 -2.73 -0.88 15.44
C LEU A 105 -1.67 -1.86 14.96
N GLY A 106 -1.25 -2.76 15.82
CA GLY A 106 -0.23 -3.77 15.54
C GLY A 106 -0.77 -5.02 14.88
N HIS A 107 -2.10 -5.18 14.78
CA HIS A 107 -2.72 -6.47 14.44
C HIS A 107 -2.15 -7.61 15.28
N ILE A 108 -1.89 -7.34 16.59
CA ILE A 108 -1.41 -8.34 17.52
C ILE A 108 -2.58 -9.27 17.84
N THR A 109 -2.50 -10.49 17.35
CA THR A 109 -3.54 -11.50 17.49
C THR A 109 -2.99 -12.76 18.14
N VAL A 110 -3.87 -13.53 18.75
CA VAL A 110 -3.55 -14.84 19.28
C VAL A 110 -3.86 -15.87 18.21
N ASN A 111 -2.89 -16.70 17.85
CA ASN A 111 -3.08 -17.79 16.90
C ASN A 111 -3.89 -18.93 17.51
N GLU A 112 -3.60 -19.25 18.78
CA GLU A 112 -4.29 -20.29 19.53
C GLU A 112 -4.53 -19.82 20.96
N GLY A 113 -5.71 -20.09 21.52
CA GLY A 113 -6.08 -19.69 22.87
C GLY A 113 -6.60 -18.26 22.95
N ARG A 114 -6.19 -17.51 23.99
CA ARG A 114 -6.63 -16.14 24.27
C ARG A 114 -5.55 -15.30 24.95
N PHE A 115 -5.75 -14.00 25.04
CA PHE A 115 -4.92 -13.14 25.89
C PHE A 115 -5.15 -13.44 27.38
N PRO A 116 -4.15 -13.16 28.25
CA PRO A 116 -4.27 -13.33 29.70
C PRO A 116 -5.36 -12.44 30.27
N GLU A 117 -6.19 -13.00 31.15
CA GLU A 117 -7.25 -12.28 31.88
C GLU A 117 -7.03 -12.34 33.40
N SER A 118 -6.27 -13.33 33.91
CA SER A 118 -5.93 -13.47 35.30
C SER A 118 -4.43 -13.45 35.57
N ASP A 119 -4.01 -13.12 36.78
CA ASP A 119 -2.61 -12.85 37.13
C ASP A 119 -1.68 -14.06 37.04
N GLY A 120 -2.25 -15.29 37.06
CA GLY A 120 -1.51 -16.54 36.85
C GLY A 120 -1.39 -16.97 35.37
N GLU A 121 -1.86 -16.19 34.43
CA GLU A 121 -1.89 -16.52 33.00
C GLU A 121 -0.86 -15.77 32.19
N ILE A 122 -0.37 -16.42 31.13
CA ILE A 122 0.57 -15.83 30.18
C ILE A 122 0.21 -16.18 28.73
N ALA A 123 0.44 -15.24 27.82
CA ALA A 123 0.46 -15.51 26.39
C ALA A 123 1.84 -15.17 25.83
N MET A 124 2.36 -16.04 24.96
CA MET A 124 3.75 -15.95 24.47
C MET A 124 3.78 -16.11 22.95
N GLU A 125 4.78 -15.49 22.32
CA GLU A 125 5.10 -15.76 20.91
C GLU A 125 5.65 -17.17 20.72
N ALA A 126 5.37 -17.78 19.56
CA ALA A 126 5.83 -19.13 19.26
C ALA A 126 7.37 -19.22 19.23
N ASP A 127 8.05 -18.20 18.76
CA ASP A 127 9.51 -18.15 18.73
C ASP A 127 10.10 -18.17 20.15
N LEU A 128 9.53 -17.40 21.08
CA LEU A 128 9.97 -17.42 22.49
C LEU A 128 9.75 -18.78 23.16
N LEU A 129 8.59 -19.43 22.90
CA LEU A 129 8.36 -20.79 23.37
C LEU A 129 9.42 -21.76 22.85
N SER A 130 9.75 -21.66 21.56
CA SER A 130 10.81 -22.47 20.94
C SER A 130 12.18 -22.22 21.54
N LYS A 131 12.57 -20.94 21.75
CA LYS A 131 13.84 -20.55 22.38
C LYS A 131 13.99 -21.12 23.80
N LEU A 132 12.88 -21.21 24.54
CA LEU A 132 12.84 -21.75 25.90
C LEU A 132 12.67 -23.28 25.95
N GLY A 133 12.45 -23.94 24.82
CA GLY A 133 12.21 -25.37 24.74
C GLY A 133 10.88 -25.81 25.38
N ILE A 134 9.86 -24.94 25.33
CA ILE A 134 8.53 -25.17 25.89
C ILE A 134 7.61 -25.66 24.76
N ASP A 135 6.84 -26.70 25.05
CA ASP A 135 5.86 -27.25 24.11
C ASP A 135 4.72 -26.25 23.83
N TYR A 136 4.14 -26.32 22.62
CA TYR A 136 3.01 -25.47 22.21
C TYR A 136 1.66 -25.97 22.77
N THR A 137 1.63 -26.45 24.02
CA THR A 137 0.41 -27.00 24.62
C THR A 137 -0.25 -25.97 25.55
N LEU A 138 -1.45 -25.53 25.18
CA LEU A 138 -2.22 -24.61 26.04
C LEU A 138 -2.63 -25.30 27.35
N GLY A 139 -2.65 -24.51 28.42
CA GLY A 139 -3.04 -24.95 29.74
C GLY A 139 -1.89 -25.55 30.58
N GLN A 140 -0.69 -25.68 30.03
CA GLN A 140 0.48 -26.13 30.80
C GLN A 140 1.04 -24.99 31.68
N ASP A 141 1.66 -25.37 32.79
CA ASP A 141 2.39 -24.46 33.65
C ASP A 141 3.80 -24.21 33.10
N VAL A 142 4.15 -22.94 32.95
CA VAL A 142 5.44 -22.48 32.45
C VAL A 142 6.15 -21.71 33.56
N THR A 143 7.34 -22.16 33.94
CA THR A 143 8.18 -21.43 34.90
C THR A 143 9.19 -20.56 34.17
N LEU A 144 9.13 -19.26 34.41
CA LEU A 144 9.94 -18.25 33.73
C LEU A 144 10.79 -17.48 34.74
N SER A 145 12.00 -17.13 34.31
CA SER A 145 12.88 -16.22 35.05
C SER A 145 12.91 -14.87 34.33
N VAL A 146 12.20 -13.90 34.91
CA VAL A 146 12.13 -12.54 34.37
C VAL A 146 13.23 -11.69 35.01
N SER A 147 14.06 -11.09 34.16
CA SER A 147 15.17 -10.22 34.56
C SER A 147 14.71 -8.78 34.55
N ILE A 148 14.82 -8.09 35.68
CA ILE A 148 14.54 -6.65 35.82
C ILE A 148 15.87 -5.91 35.94
N ALA A 149 16.03 -4.88 35.11
CA ALA A 149 17.23 -4.08 35.09
C ALA A 149 17.45 -3.36 36.44
N ALA A 150 18.64 -3.48 36.99
CA ALA A 150 19.07 -2.74 38.16
C ALA A 150 20.49 -2.26 37.94
N ARG A 151 20.88 -1.22 38.66
CA ARG A 151 22.21 -0.63 38.62
C ARG A 151 22.83 -0.57 40.00
N GLU A 152 24.13 -0.82 40.05
CA GLU A 152 24.91 -0.62 41.23
C GLU A 152 25.21 0.89 41.48
N ASN A 153 25.35 1.26 42.72
CA ASN A 153 25.78 2.62 43.11
C ASN A 153 27.28 2.86 42.88
N SER A 154 27.95 1.99 42.14
CA SER A 154 29.38 2.14 41.78
C SER A 154 29.56 3.31 40.79
N ALA A 155 30.77 3.88 40.78
CA ALA A 155 31.12 4.99 39.86
C ALA A 155 30.94 4.62 38.38
N LEU A 156 30.98 3.34 38.05
CA LEU A 156 30.76 2.81 36.71
C LEU A 156 29.27 2.48 36.42
N GLY A 157 28.37 2.46 37.44
CA GLY A 157 26.96 2.16 37.30
C GLY A 157 26.74 0.78 36.67
N THR A 158 27.50 -0.22 37.10
CA THR A 158 27.45 -1.58 36.57
C THR A 158 26.05 -2.15 36.59
N SER A 159 25.63 -2.82 35.53
CA SER A 159 24.31 -3.50 35.45
C SER A 159 24.31 -4.71 36.39
N HIS A 160 23.30 -4.78 37.25
CA HIS A 160 23.11 -5.89 38.19
C HIS A 160 21.66 -6.35 38.13
N PRO A 161 21.24 -7.10 37.08
CA PRO A 161 19.84 -7.47 36.90
C PRO A 161 19.36 -8.36 38.03
N VAL A 162 18.11 -8.12 38.46
CA VAL A 162 17.44 -8.92 39.47
C VAL A 162 16.49 -9.90 38.78
N ASN A 163 16.66 -11.19 39.04
CA ASN A 163 15.89 -12.25 38.42
C ASN A 163 14.73 -12.69 39.34
N VAL A 164 13.53 -12.59 38.85
CA VAL A 164 12.31 -13.06 39.53
C VAL A 164 11.77 -14.31 38.83
N VAL A 165 11.62 -15.39 39.56
CA VAL A 165 11.07 -16.64 39.02
C VAL A 165 9.57 -16.69 39.33
N GLY A 166 8.77 -16.90 38.30
CA GLY A 166 7.32 -17.06 38.40
C GLY A 166 6.81 -18.23 37.56
N THR A 167 5.72 -18.84 38.01
CA THR A 167 5.04 -19.91 37.27
C THR A 167 3.68 -19.40 36.80
N TYR A 168 3.41 -19.55 35.50
CA TYR A 168 2.22 -19.05 34.82
C TYR A 168 1.63 -20.13 33.95
N GLN A 169 0.30 -20.14 33.80
CA GLN A 169 -0.37 -21.01 32.85
C GLN A 169 -0.36 -20.42 31.44
N LEU A 170 0.11 -21.18 30.47
CA LEU A 170 0.11 -20.76 29.07
C LEU A 170 -1.32 -20.80 28.51
N VAL A 171 -1.94 -19.64 28.30
CA VAL A 171 -3.33 -19.52 27.81
C VAL A 171 -3.43 -19.07 26.37
N GLY A 172 -2.35 -18.61 25.78
CA GLY A 172 -2.36 -18.14 24.39
C GLY A 172 -1.01 -18.19 23.72
N ILE A 173 -1.02 -18.50 22.42
CA ILE A 173 0.12 -18.42 21.54
C ILE A 173 -0.10 -17.23 20.62
N ILE A 174 0.73 -16.19 20.79
CA ILE A 174 0.63 -14.94 20.05
C ILE A 174 1.27 -15.12 18.67
N LYS A 175 0.70 -14.46 17.66
CA LYS A 175 1.32 -14.33 16.35
C LYS A 175 2.64 -13.56 16.49
N GLU A 176 3.70 -14.08 15.89
CA GLU A 176 5.01 -13.43 15.88
C GLU A 176 4.94 -12.02 15.28
N TYR A 177 5.41 -11.04 16.03
CA TYR A 177 5.50 -9.65 15.60
C TYR A 177 6.79 -8.97 16.04
N THR A 178 7.43 -9.43 17.13
CA THR A 178 8.57 -8.74 17.72
C THR A 178 9.78 -8.69 16.79
N ASP A 179 10.19 -9.80 16.19
CA ASP A 179 11.30 -9.86 15.26
C ASP A 179 10.99 -9.10 13.97
N VAL A 180 9.74 -9.24 13.49
CA VAL A 180 9.26 -8.56 12.28
C VAL A 180 9.25 -7.04 12.46
N TRP A 181 8.81 -6.56 13.61
CA TRP A 181 8.79 -5.13 13.91
C TRP A 181 10.18 -4.59 14.16
N THR A 182 11.06 -5.35 14.82
CA THR A 182 12.46 -4.98 14.99
C THR A 182 13.16 -4.79 13.64
N TRP A 183 12.92 -5.69 12.69
CA TRP A 183 13.43 -5.56 11.32
C TRP A 183 12.83 -4.34 10.60
N ALA A 184 11.55 -4.07 10.77
CA ALA A 184 10.84 -2.97 10.12
C ALA A 184 11.15 -1.59 10.73
N THR A 185 11.68 -1.56 11.96
CA THR A 185 11.97 -0.33 12.69
C THR A 185 13.30 0.27 12.25
N LYS A 186 13.29 1.54 11.85
CA LYS A 186 14.46 2.29 11.44
C LYS A 186 14.57 3.61 12.22
N PRO A 187 15.77 4.06 12.59
CA PRO A 187 15.94 5.34 13.26
C PRO A 187 15.55 6.52 12.35
N VAL A 188 15.01 7.57 12.92
CA VAL A 188 14.53 8.75 12.18
C VAL A 188 15.63 9.45 11.39
N CYS A 189 16.88 9.40 11.85
CA CYS A 189 18.01 9.97 11.13
C CYS A 189 18.22 9.39 9.71
N GLU A 190 17.74 8.17 9.44
CA GLU A 190 17.77 7.60 8.09
C GLU A 190 16.75 8.26 7.15
N LEU A 191 15.67 8.87 7.69
CA LEU A 191 14.68 9.59 6.87
C LEU A 191 15.20 10.92 6.33
N ASP A 192 16.04 11.60 7.10
CA ASP A 192 16.53 12.95 6.77
C ASP A 192 17.79 12.92 5.89
N GLY A 193 18.32 11.74 5.56
CA GLY A 193 19.56 11.60 4.79
C GLY A 193 20.81 12.15 5.51
N THR A 194 20.71 12.49 6.79
CA THR A 194 21.82 13.04 7.61
C THR A 194 22.65 11.96 8.27
N SER A 195 22.41 10.69 7.94
CA SER A 195 23.03 9.54 8.57
C SER A 195 24.47 9.36 8.17
N SER A 196 25.37 9.84 9.01
CA SER A 196 26.73 9.34 9.02
C SER A 196 27.15 8.65 10.33
N ARG A 197 26.24 8.48 11.32
CA ARG A 197 26.68 7.97 12.64
C ARG A 197 25.63 7.34 13.56
N ALA A 198 24.60 6.70 13.06
CA ALA A 198 23.63 6.00 13.93
C ALA A 198 23.63 4.49 13.66
N GLU A 199 24.74 3.81 13.91
CA GLU A 199 24.78 2.35 14.10
C GLU A 199 24.24 1.90 15.47
N SER A 200 23.85 2.82 16.35
CA SER A 200 23.06 2.46 17.52
C SER A 200 21.59 2.39 17.12
N GLY A 201 21.18 1.24 16.60
CA GLY A 201 19.79 0.92 16.42
C GLY A 201 19.06 1.27 17.71
N ILE A 202 17.94 1.99 17.59
CA ILE A 202 17.02 2.17 18.71
C ILE A 202 16.41 0.80 18.94
N SER A 203 17.04 0.02 19.79
CA SER A 203 16.50 -1.25 20.26
C SER A 203 15.40 -0.95 21.26
N ALA A 204 14.19 -0.70 20.75
CA ALA A 204 13.02 -0.77 21.62
C ALA A 204 12.82 -2.24 21.96
N THR A 205 12.94 -2.59 23.24
CA THR A 205 12.58 -3.93 23.69
C THR A 205 11.08 -4.11 23.49
N LEU A 206 10.69 -5.10 22.71
CA LEU A 206 9.29 -5.46 22.44
C LEU A 206 8.88 -6.62 23.32
N CYS A 207 7.58 -6.72 23.66
CA CYS A 207 7.07 -7.78 24.53
C CYS A 207 6.71 -9.03 23.72
N SER A 208 7.53 -10.07 23.82
CA SER A 208 7.23 -11.42 23.26
C SER A 208 6.37 -12.26 24.22
N ALA A 209 6.30 -11.86 25.49
CA ALA A 209 5.43 -12.45 26.51
C ALA A 209 4.53 -11.40 27.13
N LEU A 210 3.22 -11.67 27.13
CA LEU A 210 2.19 -10.79 27.68
C LEU A 210 1.58 -11.37 28.94
N LEU A 211 1.49 -10.53 29.95
CA LEU A 211 0.87 -10.80 31.25
C LEU A 211 -0.21 -9.76 31.53
N THR A 212 -0.94 -9.93 32.65
CA THR A 212 -1.80 -8.89 33.19
C THR A 212 -0.95 -7.78 33.84
N GLU A 213 -1.51 -6.59 33.97
CA GLU A 213 -0.83 -5.47 34.64
C GLU A 213 -0.50 -5.80 36.12
N ASN A 214 -1.40 -6.49 36.81
CA ASN A 214 -1.20 -6.91 38.18
C ASN A 214 -0.06 -7.95 38.32
N ALA A 215 -0.01 -8.94 37.45
CA ALA A 215 1.08 -9.93 37.44
C ALA A 215 2.46 -9.24 37.20
N CYS A 216 2.51 -8.30 36.28
CA CYS A 216 3.72 -7.51 36.05
C CYS A 216 4.12 -6.64 37.26
N ALA A 217 3.13 -6.01 37.91
CA ALA A 217 3.40 -5.23 39.13
C ALA A 217 3.92 -6.11 40.28
N GLU A 218 3.41 -7.35 40.38
CA GLU A 218 3.90 -8.33 41.39
C GLU A 218 5.35 -8.73 41.10
N ILE A 219 5.73 -8.94 39.85
CA ILE A 219 7.12 -9.22 39.45
C ILE A 219 8.04 -8.08 39.89
N VAL A 220 7.66 -6.83 39.64
CA VAL A 220 8.44 -5.65 40.07
C VAL A 220 8.53 -5.58 41.60
N ARG A 221 7.43 -5.82 42.30
CA ARG A 221 7.42 -5.85 43.77
C ARG A 221 8.37 -6.90 44.33
N GLN A 222 8.37 -8.11 43.78
CA GLN A 222 9.30 -9.17 44.19
C GLN A 222 10.75 -8.79 43.92
N ALA A 223 11.04 -8.18 42.78
CA ALA A 223 12.37 -7.69 42.47
C ALA A 223 12.84 -6.60 43.44
N GLN A 224 11.94 -5.70 43.88
CA GLN A 224 12.25 -4.69 44.89
C GLN A 224 12.62 -5.35 46.24
N LEU A 225 11.86 -6.33 46.70
CA LEU A 225 12.15 -7.08 47.91
C LEU A 225 13.50 -7.81 47.85
N GLN A 226 13.84 -8.42 46.70
CA GLN A 226 15.14 -9.06 46.49
C GLN A 226 16.29 -8.04 46.47
N ALA A 227 16.11 -6.89 45.85
CA ALA A 227 17.10 -5.80 45.84
C ALA A 227 17.31 -5.24 47.24
N GLU A 228 16.26 -5.06 48.05
CA GLU A 228 16.35 -4.66 49.47
C GLU A 228 17.08 -5.69 50.30
N ALA A 229 16.77 -6.97 50.13
CA ALA A 229 17.42 -8.08 50.84
C ALA A 229 18.93 -8.10 50.51
N PHE A 230 19.30 -7.95 49.25
CA PHE A 230 20.68 -7.85 48.79
C PHE A 230 21.37 -6.65 49.45
N ASN A 231 20.78 -5.46 49.40
CA ASN A 231 21.34 -4.25 50.02
C ASN A 231 21.54 -4.37 51.56
N ASN A 232 20.65 -5.06 52.25
CA ASN A 232 20.78 -5.31 53.67
C ASN A 232 21.90 -6.31 53.99
N ALA A 233 22.03 -7.38 53.19
CA ALA A 233 23.11 -8.36 53.36
C ALA A 233 24.46 -7.72 53.09
N GLU A 234 24.63 -6.88 52.06
CA GLU A 234 25.85 -6.15 51.78
C GLU A 234 26.22 -5.16 52.91
N LYS A 235 25.20 -4.50 53.50
CA LYS A 235 25.37 -3.62 54.66
C LYS A 235 25.88 -4.35 55.89
N GLU A 236 25.39 -5.52 56.16
CA GLU A 236 25.82 -6.38 57.28
C GLU A 236 27.28 -6.85 57.07
N GLN A 237 27.72 -7.02 55.85
CA GLN A 237 29.12 -7.35 55.50
C GLN A 237 30.03 -6.16 55.46
N GLY A 238 29.56 -4.93 55.73
CA GLY A 238 30.35 -3.69 55.75
C GLY A 238 30.63 -3.17 54.35
N SER A 239 29.95 -3.64 53.33
CA SER A 239 30.05 -3.19 51.94
C SER A 239 29.17 -1.98 51.73
N ASP A 240 29.68 -0.99 50.92
CA ASP A 240 28.88 0.15 50.46
C ASP A 240 28.13 -0.12 49.14
N LEU A 241 28.26 -1.35 48.60
CA LEU A 241 27.59 -1.73 47.41
C LEU A 241 26.06 -1.72 47.62
N ARG A 242 25.35 -1.04 46.72
CA ARG A 242 23.89 -1.00 46.72
C ARG A 242 23.39 -1.17 45.27
N ILE A 243 22.34 -1.91 45.12
CA ILE A 243 21.63 -2.01 43.85
C ILE A 243 20.32 -1.23 43.91
N LYS A 244 19.99 -0.57 42.82
CA LYS A 244 18.73 0.14 42.64
C LYS A 244 18.08 -0.33 41.35
N LEU A 245 16.83 -0.72 41.42
CA LEU A 245 16.07 -1.05 40.21
C LEU A 245 15.98 0.17 39.30
N CYS A 246 16.09 -0.06 38.02
CA CYS A 246 15.74 0.93 37.01
C CYS A 246 14.23 1.14 37.01
N ASP A 247 13.78 2.28 36.48
CA ASP A 247 12.35 2.56 36.39
C ASP A 247 11.67 1.48 35.52
N ALA A 248 10.68 0.80 36.13
CA ALA A 248 9.83 -0.18 35.47
C ALA A 248 8.37 0.20 35.75
N PRO A 249 7.46 0.15 34.75
CA PRO A 249 7.73 -0.25 33.37
C PRO A 249 8.40 0.81 32.52
N THR A 250 9.15 0.34 31.51
CA THR A 250 9.58 1.18 30.41
C THR A 250 8.47 1.18 29.36
N SER A 251 7.92 2.35 29.04
CA SER A 251 6.80 2.44 28.11
C SER A 251 7.31 2.80 26.70
N ASN A 252 6.91 2.01 25.71
CA ASN A 252 7.09 2.29 24.30
C ASN A 252 5.76 2.74 23.72
N PHE A 253 5.74 3.90 23.05
CA PHE A 253 4.55 4.45 22.44
C PHE A 253 4.59 4.28 20.94
N PHE A 254 3.51 3.72 20.39
CA PHE A 254 3.31 3.51 18.98
C PHE A 254 2.23 4.46 18.52
N CYS A 255 2.53 5.34 17.59
CA CYS A 255 1.58 6.35 17.14
C CYS A 255 1.32 6.30 15.64
N THR A 256 0.08 6.68 15.31
CA THR A 256 -0.34 7.09 13.98
C THR A 256 -0.79 8.53 14.05
N GLY A 257 -0.71 9.23 12.98
CA GLY A 257 -1.16 10.59 12.83
C GLY A 257 -0.38 11.17 11.71
N PHE A 258 -0.98 11.58 10.70
CA PHE A 258 -0.47 12.34 9.63
C PHE A 258 -0.40 11.76 8.29
N ASP A 259 -1.05 12.53 7.48
CA ASP A 259 -0.87 12.50 6.04
C ASP A 259 0.43 13.21 5.67
N THR A 260 1.25 12.56 4.86
CA THR A 260 2.14 13.07 3.81
C THR A 260 3.39 13.90 4.13
N ASP A 261 3.48 14.75 5.13
CA ASP A 261 4.69 15.56 5.36
C ASP A 261 5.52 15.07 6.56
N LYS A 262 6.45 14.14 6.26
CA LYS A 262 7.34 13.51 7.25
C LYS A 262 8.11 14.51 8.09
N THR A 263 8.60 15.57 7.49
CA THR A 263 9.48 16.56 8.14
C THR A 263 8.73 17.37 9.19
N ASN A 264 7.52 17.81 8.86
CA ASN A 264 6.66 18.54 9.80
C ASN A 264 6.21 17.67 10.95
N PHE A 265 6.00 16.39 10.74
CA PHE A 265 5.64 15.44 11.79
C PHE A 265 6.75 15.26 12.79
N ILE A 266 7.92 14.90 12.34
CA ILE A 266 9.06 14.72 13.20
C ILE A 266 9.36 16.00 13.99
N ALA A 267 9.28 17.17 13.35
CA ALA A 267 9.45 18.45 14.02
C ALA A 267 8.42 18.67 15.13
N ARG A 268 7.13 18.33 14.91
CA ARG A 268 6.09 18.42 15.94
C ARG A 268 6.30 17.43 17.08
N VAL A 269 6.72 16.20 16.76
CA VAL A 269 7.10 15.22 17.80
C VAL A 269 8.18 15.78 18.68
N TYR A 270 9.29 16.28 18.10
CA TYR A 270 10.37 16.87 18.87
C TYR A 270 9.95 18.11 19.68
N GLN A 271 9.03 18.92 19.17
CA GLN A 271 8.47 20.04 19.92
C GLN A 271 7.64 19.59 21.13
N THR A 272 6.95 18.45 21.02
CA THR A 272 6.05 17.95 22.06
C THR A 272 6.79 17.14 23.12
N VAL A 273 7.66 16.22 22.68
CA VAL A 273 8.32 15.24 23.57
C VAL A 273 9.80 15.51 23.80
N GLY A 274 10.36 16.51 23.14
CA GLY A 274 11.79 16.85 23.23
C GLY A 274 12.68 15.93 22.39
N SER A 275 13.99 16.02 22.60
CA SER A 275 15.00 15.20 21.90
C SER A 275 15.02 13.78 22.47
N VAL A 276 14.05 12.96 22.10
CA VAL A 276 14.02 11.53 22.41
C VAL A 276 14.39 10.72 21.17
N PRO A 277 14.99 9.54 21.35
CA PRO A 277 15.23 8.67 20.22
C PRO A 277 13.88 8.26 19.60
N LEU A 278 13.78 8.41 18.29
CA LEU A 278 12.59 8.08 17.51
C LEU A 278 12.94 7.04 16.46
N ALA A 279 12.02 6.13 16.23
CA ALA A 279 12.13 5.18 15.14
C ALA A 279 10.82 5.12 14.37
N PHE A 280 10.89 4.83 13.10
CA PHE A 280 9.73 4.77 12.20
C PHE A 280 9.57 3.39 11.57
N ASN A 281 8.34 3.08 11.16
CA ASN A 281 8.03 1.87 10.39
C ASN A 281 8.45 2.07 8.93
N ALA A 282 9.63 1.55 8.57
CA ALA A 282 10.20 1.70 7.24
C ALA A 282 9.31 1.11 6.13
N THR A 283 8.54 0.06 6.42
CA THR A 283 7.70 -0.61 5.43
C THR A 283 6.57 0.28 4.94
N LYS A 284 6.05 1.19 5.78
CA LYS A 284 5.03 2.16 5.38
C LYS A 284 5.57 3.16 4.34
N TYR A 285 6.81 3.55 4.44
CA TYR A 285 7.44 4.51 3.52
C TYR A 285 7.95 3.86 2.24
N ALA A 286 8.48 2.63 2.30
CA ALA A 286 8.88 1.87 1.12
C ALA A 286 7.69 1.58 0.18
N GLN A 287 6.48 1.43 0.72
CA GLN A 287 5.28 1.22 -0.08
C GLN A 287 4.94 2.42 -0.98
N GLN A 288 5.16 3.64 -0.52
CA GLN A 288 4.86 4.84 -1.30
C GLN A 288 5.69 4.90 -2.59
N GLU A 289 6.96 4.52 -2.53
CA GLU A 289 7.82 4.43 -3.72
C GLU A 289 7.33 3.34 -4.69
N THR A 290 7.00 2.16 -4.16
CA THR A 290 6.51 1.03 -4.97
C THR A 290 5.19 1.38 -5.67
N GLN A 291 4.28 2.12 -5.02
CA GLN A 291 3.04 2.59 -5.64
C GLN A 291 3.30 3.53 -6.81
N THR A 292 4.24 4.45 -6.67
CA THR A 292 4.61 5.39 -7.74
C THR A 292 5.11 4.64 -8.99
N TYR A 293 5.97 3.64 -8.83
CA TYR A 293 6.41 2.80 -9.94
C TYR A 293 5.26 2.03 -10.60
N ASN A 294 4.35 1.46 -9.82
CA ASN A 294 3.19 0.74 -10.35
C ASN A 294 2.27 1.64 -11.16
N ILE A 295 2.01 2.86 -10.70
CA ILE A 295 1.21 3.87 -11.42
C ILE A 295 1.89 4.23 -12.74
N PHE A 296 3.19 4.46 -12.74
CA PHE A 296 3.95 4.77 -13.95
C PHE A 296 3.87 3.64 -15.00
N PHE A 297 4.12 2.39 -14.61
CA PHE A 297 4.00 1.24 -15.51
C PHE A 297 2.58 1.06 -16.04
N THR A 298 1.57 1.24 -15.20
CA THR A 298 0.16 1.17 -15.59
C THR A 298 -0.18 2.25 -16.62
N ALA A 299 0.27 3.48 -16.40
CA ALA A 299 0.09 4.58 -17.34
C ALA A 299 0.80 4.33 -18.67
N LEU A 300 2.00 3.76 -18.65
CA LEU A 300 2.76 3.40 -19.86
C LEU A 300 2.01 2.35 -20.68
N ILE A 301 1.54 1.27 -20.05
CA ILE A 301 0.78 0.21 -20.73
C ILE A 301 -0.52 0.78 -21.31
N PHE A 302 -1.22 1.64 -20.55
CA PHE A 302 -2.42 2.33 -21.02
C PHE A 302 -2.13 3.19 -22.25
N ALA A 303 -1.04 3.95 -22.26
CA ALA A 303 -0.64 4.77 -23.40
C ALA A 303 -0.35 3.92 -24.65
N VAL A 304 0.35 2.80 -24.50
CA VAL A 304 0.64 1.87 -25.61
C VAL A 304 -0.63 1.26 -26.18
N THR A 305 -1.56 0.82 -25.33
CA THR A 305 -2.84 0.26 -25.78
C THR A 305 -3.71 1.31 -26.49
N LEU A 306 -3.75 2.54 -25.97
CA LEU A 306 -4.42 3.66 -26.63
C LEU A 306 -3.83 3.95 -28.01
N LEU A 307 -2.51 3.97 -28.15
CA LEU A 307 -1.82 4.16 -29.41
C LEU A 307 -2.19 3.08 -30.44
N ALA A 308 -2.22 1.82 -30.03
CA ALA A 308 -2.63 0.70 -30.88
C ALA A 308 -4.06 0.87 -31.43
N VAL A 309 -5.00 1.23 -30.56
CA VAL A 309 -6.40 1.50 -30.96
C VAL A 309 -6.50 2.65 -31.94
N VAL A 310 -5.74 3.70 -31.68
CA VAL A 310 -5.64 4.87 -32.58
C VAL A 310 -5.14 4.46 -33.98
N CYS A 311 -4.08 3.67 -34.06
CA CYS A 311 -3.54 3.18 -35.33
C CYS A 311 -4.60 2.36 -36.12
N VAL A 312 -5.34 1.48 -35.45
CA VAL A 312 -6.41 0.70 -36.09
C VAL A 312 -7.55 1.59 -36.59
N ASN A 313 -7.94 2.61 -35.83
CA ASN A 313 -8.95 3.60 -36.24
C ASN A 313 -8.51 4.37 -37.50
N ILE A 314 -7.25 4.79 -37.57
CA ILE A 314 -6.72 5.48 -38.73
C ILE A 314 -6.77 4.59 -39.99
N MET A 315 -6.36 3.33 -39.88
CA MET A 315 -6.39 2.39 -41.00
C MET A 315 -7.82 2.16 -41.50
N GLN A 316 -8.80 2.06 -40.62
CA GLN A 316 -10.20 1.93 -41.04
C GLN A 316 -10.76 3.17 -41.72
N MET A 317 -10.45 4.36 -41.17
CA MET A 317 -10.90 5.60 -41.77
C MET A 317 -10.33 5.81 -43.18
N GLN A 318 -9.10 5.36 -43.46
CA GLN A 318 -8.52 5.42 -44.79
C GLN A 318 -9.35 4.60 -45.82
N LYS A 319 -9.90 3.47 -45.41
CA LYS A 319 -10.81 2.66 -46.25
C LYS A 319 -12.17 3.35 -46.49
N GLN A 320 -12.63 4.17 -45.56
CA GLN A 320 -13.91 4.88 -45.63
C GLN A 320 -13.85 6.20 -46.44
N ILE A 321 -12.66 6.72 -46.71
CA ILE A 321 -12.49 8.01 -47.42
C ILE A 321 -13.22 8.04 -48.78
N ARG A 322 -13.20 6.92 -49.54
CA ARG A 322 -13.93 6.82 -50.83
C ARG A 322 -15.43 6.95 -50.66
N GLN A 323 -15.99 6.36 -49.61
CA GLN A 323 -17.42 6.43 -49.34
C GLN A 323 -17.88 7.83 -48.90
N ILE A 324 -17.05 8.48 -48.08
CA ILE A 324 -17.26 9.89 -47.67
C ILE A 324 -17.27 10.81 -48.92
N ALA A 325 -16.40 10.56 -49.90
CA ALA A 325 -16.37 11.30 -51.13
C ALA A 325 -17.65 11.10 -51.98
N LEU A 326 -18.19 9.87 -52.07
CA LEU A 326 -19.45 9.55 -52.70
C LEU A 326 -20.64 10.25 -52.03
N PHE A 327 -20.72 10.22 -50.68
CA PHE A 327 -21.79 10.94 -49.98
C PHE A 327 -21.78 12.44 -50.21
N ARG A 328 -20.56 13.03 -50.37
CA ARG A 328 -20.43 14.44 -50.72
C ARG A 328 -20.87 14.75 -52.12
N SER A 329 -20.68 13.85 -53.08
CA SER A 329 -21.15 14.05 -54.47
C SER A 329 -22.66 14.02 -54.59
N ILE A 330 -23.35 13.35 -53.66
CA ILE A 330 -24.84 13.28 -53.58
C ILE A 330 -25.42 14.49 -52.82
N GLY A 331 -24.58 15.40 -52.28
CA GLY A 331 -25.07 16.61 -51.64
C GLY A 331 -25.24 16.56 -50.12
N VAL A 332 -24.78 15.48 -49.44
CA VAL A 332 -24.84 15.38 -48.01
C VAL A 332 -23.98 16.45 -47.33
N THR A 333 -24.50 17.20 -46.34
CA THR A 333 -23.81 18.28 -45.65
C THR A 333 -22.68 17.78 -44.75
N LYS A 334 -21.64 18.59 -44.57
CA LYS A 334 -20.51 18.23 -43.67
C LYS A 334 -20.95 17.94 -42.25
N ARG A 335 -22.02 18.58 -41.75
CA ARG A 335 -22.58 18.39 -40.41
C ARG A 335 -23.26 17.02 -40.27
N GLN A 336 -24.08 16.63 -41.24
CA GLN A 336 -24.73 15.34 -41.29
C GLN A 336 -23.71 14.18 -41.36
N LEU A 337 -22.70 14.32 -42.19
CA LEU A 337 -21.61 13.34 -42.31
C LEU A 337 -20.85 13.15 -40.99
N ARG A 338 -20.59 14.26 -40.28
CA ARG A 338 -19.93 14.20 -38.97
C ARG A 338 -20.79 13.49 -37.93
N GLN A 339 -22.06 13.82 -37.86
CA GLN A 339 -23.01 13.15 -36.97
C GLN A 339 -23.12 11.64 -37.27
N MET A 340 -23.21 11.27 -38.55
CA MET A 340 -23.23 9.87 -38.96
C MET A 340 -21.96 9.12 -38.49
N GLN A 341 -20.78 9.73 -38.61
CA GLN A 341 -19.53 9.12 -38.18
C GLN A 341 -19.47 8.93 -36.62
N ILE A 342 -19.99 9.89 -35.85
CA ILE A 342 -20.06 9.78 -34.39
C ILE A 342 -21.01 8.64 -34.00
N PHE A 343 -22.21 8.57 -34.58
CA PHE A 343 -23.15 7.51 -34.28
C PHE A 343 -22.64 6.11 -34.70
N GLU A 344 -21.96 6.00 -35.85
CA GLU A 344 -21.35 4.75 -36.29
C GLU A 344 -20.32 4.26 -35.26
N MET A 345 -19.50 5.19 -34.69
CA MET A 345 -18.56 4.82 -33.62
C MET A 345 -19.26 4.43 -32.33
N LEU A 346 -20.27 5.15 -31.90
CA LEU A 346 -21.00 4.81 -30.69
C LEU A 346 -21.59 3.39 -30.75
N PHE A 347 -22.19 3.01 -31.92
CA PHE A 347 -22.73 1.67 -32.14
C PHE A 347 -21.66 0.57 -32.07
N ILE A 348 -20.41 0.87 -32.40
CA ILE A 348 -19.30 -0.07 -32.31
C ILE A 348 -18.69 -0.06 -30.90
N CYS A 349 -18.53 1.12 -30.31
CA CYS A 349 -17.85 1.26 -29.01
C CYS A 349 -18.67 0.73 -27.83
N ILE A 350 -19.99 0.98 -27.79
CA ILE A 350 -20.83 0.54 -26.66
C ILE A 350 -20.75 -0.98 -26.42
N PRO A 351 -21.00 -1.84 -27.41
CA PRO A 351 -20.89 -3.28 -27.21
C PRO A 351 -19.44 -3.70 -26.92
N SER A 352 -18.45 -3.01 -27.50
CA SER A 352 -17.03 -3.30 -27.25
C SER A 352 -16.61 -3.01 -25.82
N VAL A 353 -17.10 -1.91 -25.22
CA VAL A 353 -16.85 -1.57 -23.82
C VAL A 353 -17.46 -2.63 -22.88
N VAL A 354 -18.73 -3.00 -23.11
CA VAL A 354 -19.40 -4.00 -22.28
C VAL A 354 -18.67 -5.34 -22.34
N LEU A 355 -18.36 -5.82 -23.54
CA LEU A 355 -17.59 -7.05 -23.73
C LEU A 355 -16.18 -6.94 -23.13
N GLY A 356 -15.53 -5.80 -23.30
CA GLY A 356 -14.19 -5.54 -22.77
C GLY A 356 -14.16 -5.55 -21.25
N ILE A 357 -15.14 -4.96 -20.58
CA ILE A 357 -15.25 -4.99 -19.11
C ILE A 357 -15.50 -6.42 -18.61
N LEU A 358 -16.41 -7.16 -19.25
CA LEU A 358 -16.71 -8.55 -18.88
C LEU A 358 -15.48 -9.46 -19.06
N LEU A 359 -14.83 -9.39 -20.22
CA LEU A 359 -13.62 -10.15 -20.50
C LEU A 359 -12.45 -9.72 -19.59
N GLY A 360 -12.36 -8.42 -19.30
CA GLY A 360 -11.35 -7.86 -18.41
C GLY A 360 -11.52 -8.35 -16.97
N ALA A 361 -12.72 -8.25 -16.41
CA ALA A 361 -13.02 -8.73 -15.06
C ALA A 361 -12.83 -10.25 -14.94
N GLY A 362 -13.33 -11.02 -15.90
CA GLY A 362 -13.13 -12.48 -15.95
C GLY A 362 -11.64 -12.85 -16.12
N GLY A 363 -10.91 -12.12 -16.96
CA GLY A 363 -9.48 -12.32 -17.17
C GLY A 363 -8.66 -11.99 -15.92
N THR A 364 -9.00 -10.94 -15.19
CA THR A 364 -8.37 -10.58 -13.91
C THR A 364 -8.59 -11.70 -12.89
N TRP A 365 -9.83 -12.13 -12.71
CA TRP A 365 -10.15 -13.21 -11.78
C TRP A 365 -9.39 -14.50 -12.11
N LEU A 366 -9.33 -14.87 -13.40
CA LEU A 366 -8.60 -16.04 -13.84
C LEU A 366 -7.09 -15.92 -13.60
N LEU A 367 -6.49 -14.78 -13.96
CA LEU A 367 -5.05 -14.55 -13.77
C LEU A 367 -4.66 -14.55 -12.29
N LEU A 368 -5.41 -13.86 -11.45
CA LEU A 368 -5.15 -13.85 -10.02
C LEU A 368 -5.26 -15.25 -9.42
N ARG A 369 -6.27 -16.02 -9.83
CA ARG A 369 -6.48 -17.38 -9.32
C ARG A 369 -5.44 -18.38 -9.81
N THR A 370 -4.97 -18.31 -11.06
CA THR A 370 -4.08 -19.30 -11.64
C THR A 370 -2.60 -18.99 -11.42
N ALA A 371 -2.20 -17.74 -11.54
CA ALA A 371 -0.79 -17.34 -11.49
C ALA A 371 -0.26 -17.10 -10.08
N LEU A 372 -1.14 -16.62 -9.17
CA LEU A 372 -0.72 -16.15 -7.85
C LEU A 372 -1.11 -17.09 -6.70
N PHE A 373 -2.13 -17.95 -6.88
CA PHE A 373 -2.53 -18.95 -5.87
C PHE A 373 -1.52 -20.08 -5.65
N LYS A 374 -0.49 -20.21 -6.48
CA LYS A 374 0.53 -21.26 -6.31
C LYS A 374 1.36 -21.12 -5.03
N ASN A 375 1.37 -19.94 -4.40
CA ASN A 375 2.21 -19.65 -3.24
C ASN A 375 1.43 -19.52 -1.91
N GLY A 376 0.15 -19.93 -1.86
CA GLY A 376 -0.63 -19.92 -0.61
C GLY A 376 -1.04 -18.51 -0.10
N ALA A 377 -0.70 -17.45 -0.81
CA ALA A 377 -1.11 -16.10 -0.43
C ALA A 377 -2.55 -15.81 -0.89
N GLU A 378 -3.41 -15.41 0.04
CA GLU A 378 -4.75 -14.91 -0.29
C GLU A 378 -4.65 -13.55 -0.97
N ILE A 379 -4.91 -13.50 -2.28
CA ILE A 379 -4.93 -12.25 -3.02
C ILE A 379 -6.33 -11.66 -3.00
N LEU A 380 -6.45 -10.45 -2.50
CA LEU A 380 -7.68 -9.69 -2.50
C LEU A 380 -7.94 -9.15 -3.90
N VAL A 381 -8.97 -9.70 -4.58
CA VAL A 381 -9.40 -9.18 -5.87
C VAL A 381 -10.11 -7.86 -5.67
N ASP A 382 -9.50 -6.79 -6.13
CA ASP A 382 -10.07 -5.44 -6.13
C ASP A 382 -10.17 -4.90 -7.55
N ILE A 383 -11.39 -4.55 -7.95
CA ILE A 383 -11.62 -3.89 -9.23
C ILE A 383 -11.85 -2.40 -8.95
N PRO A 384 -10.90 -1.53 -9.29
CA PRO A 384 -11.02 -0.11 -9.02
C PRO A 384 -12.03 0.54 -9.99
N PHE A 385 -13.33 0.40 -9.71
CA PHE A 385 -14.42 0.85 -10.59
C PHE A 385 -14.31 2.33 -10.99
N LYS A 386 -13.84 3.21 -10.09
CA LYS A 386 -13.63 4.64 -10.39
C LYS A 386 -12.57 4.82 -11.46
N GLN A 387 -11.41 4.16 -11.32
CA GLN A 387 -10.29 4.25 -12.26
C GLN A 387 -10.62 3.60 -13.59
N VAL A 388 -11.28 2.43 -13.57
CA VAL A 388 -11.77 1.75 -14.78
C VAL A 388 -12.79 2.62 -15.53
N GLY A 389 -13.75 3.23 -14.81
CA GLY A 389 -14.73 4.15 -15.39
C GLY A 389 -14.06 5.37 -16.04
N LEU A 390 -13.11 5.99 -15.37
CA LEU A 390 -12.34 7.11 -15.92
C LEU A 390 -11.53 6.70 -17.15
N ALA A 391 -10.86 5.56 -17.11
CA ALA A 391 -10.11 5.03 -18.25
C ALA A 391 -10.99 4.81 -19.47
N VAL A 392 -12.18 4.20 -19.28
CA VAL A 392 -13.16 3.99 -20.35
C VAL A 392 -13.62 5.32 -20.94
N LEU A 393 -13.90 6.33 -20.11
CA LEU A 393 -14.30 7.67 -20.58
C LEU A 393 -13.18 8.35 -21.37
N CYS A 394 -11.96 8.33 -20.87
CA CYS A 394 -10.79 8.88 -21.58
C CYS A 394 -10.58 8.18 -22.93
N TRP A 395 -10.73 6.87 -22.97
CA TRP A 395 -10.61 6.12 -24.22
C TRP A 395 -11.70 6.43 -25.24
N LEU A 396 -12.97 6.46 -24.80
CA LEU A 396 -14.08 6.85 -25.66
C LEU A 396 -13.88 8.26 -26.23
N PHE A 397 -13.49 9.20 -25.38
CA PHE A 397 -13.19 10.57 -25.79
C PHE A 397 -12.04 10.62 -26.80
N GLY A 398 -10.93 9.94 -26.52
CA GLY A 398 -9.78 9.83 -27.41
C GLY A 398 -10.13 9.26 -28.79
N ILE A 399 -10.90 8.17 -28.83
CA ILE A 399 -11.33 7.54 -30.08
C ILE A 399 -12.23 8.47 -30.89
N ILE A 400 -13.20 9.13 -30.26
CA ILE A 400 -14.13 10.07 -30.91
C ILE A 400 -13.36 11.26 -31.45
N LEU A 401 -12.50 11.86 -30.64
CA LEU A 401 -11.66 13.01 -31.03
C LEU A 401 -10.81 12.67 -32.24
N MET A 402 -10.13 11.53 -32.17
CA MET A 402 -9.31 11.02 -33.27
C MET A 402 -10.09 10.86 -34.57
N ARG A 403 -11.27 10.27 -34.49
CA ARG A 403 -12.12 10.06 -35.66
C ARG A 403 -12.55 11.39 -36.28
N LEU A 404 -12.86 12.38 -35.44
CA LEU A 404 -13.19 13.73 -35.89
C LEU A 404 -12.00 14.43 -36.59
N ILE A 405 -10.79 14.30 -36.06
CA ILE A 405 -9.57 14.88 -36.66
C ILE A 405 -9.27 14.23 -38.01
N VAL A 406 -9.31 12.89 -38.09
CA VAL A 406 -9.07 12.17 -39.35
C VAL A 406 -10.15 12.49 -40.38
N PHE A 407 -11.41 12.60 -39.93
CA PHE A 407 -12.53 13.00 -40.77
C PHE A 407 -12.37 14.42 -41.32
N GLN A 408 -12.01 15.40 -40.48
CA GLN A 408 -11.74 16.76 -40.98
C GLN A 408 -10.64 16.77 -42.02
N THR A 409 -9.57 16.02 -41.84
CA THR A 409 -8.49 15.95 -42.85
C THR A 409 -8.92 15.26 -44.14
N ALA A 410 -9.87 14.30 -44.06
CA ALA A 410 -10.46 13.67 -45.24
C ALA A 410 -11.36 14.63 -46.02
N LEU A 411 -12.08 15.53 -45.34
CA LEU A 411 -12.92 16.56 -45.97
C LEU A 411 -12.13 17.62 -46.74
N HIS A 412 -10.88 17.88 -46.38
CA HIS A 412 -10.03 18.86 -47.05
C HIS A 412 -9.29 18.29 -48.32
N GLN A 413 -9.49 17.00 -48.62
CA GLN A 413 -8.90 16.43 -49.83
C GLN A 413 -9.74 16.84 -51.05
N PRO A 414 -9.11 17.41 -52.12
CA PRO A 414 -9.83 17.76 -53.33
C PRO A 414 -10.33 16.54 -54.07
N LEU A 415 -11.55 16.63 -54.58
CA LEU A 415 -12.26 15.57 -55.33
C LEU A 415 -11.64 15.27 -56.67
N THR A 416 -10.82 16.17 -57.21
CA THR A 416 -10.24 16.08 -58.57
C THR A 416 -8.86 15.46 -58.57
N GLY A 417 -8.71 14.37 -59.30
CA GLY A 417 -7.57 13.47 -59.32
C GLY A 417 -6.44 13.84 -60.28
N ARG A 418 -5.95 15.05 -60.36
CA ARG A 418 -4.77 15.36 -61.22
C ARG A 418 -3.78 16.30 -60.54
N LEU A 419 -2.67 15.74 -60.10
CA LEU A 419 -1.34 16.35 -59.92
C LEU A 419 -0.45 15.40 -59.10
N HIS A 420 0.22 14.48 -59.77
CA HIS A 420 0.79 13.26 -59.15
C HIS A 420 2.15 13.40 -58.46
N ILE A 421 2.92 14.48 -58.60
CA ILE A 421 4.34 14.51 -58.20
C ILE A 421 4.60 15.42 -56.99
N ALA A 422 4.00 16.62 -56.93
CA ALA A 422 4.09 17.49 -55.73
C ALA A 422 3.35 16.94 -54.52
N ARG A 423 2.40 16.04 -54.73
CA ARG A 423 1.52 15.40 -53.71
C ARG A 423 2.21 14.38 -52.82
N LYS A 424 3.28 13.69 -53.29
CA LYS A 424 3.91 12.60 -52.48
C LYS A 424 4.63 13.18 -51.27
N LYS A 425 5.28 14.34 -51.39
CA LYS A 425 5.97 15.04 -50.31
C LYS A 425 4.96 15.71 -49.32
N ALA A 426 3.93 16.39 -49.88
CA ALA A 426 2.84 16.97 -49.06
C ALA A 426 2.00 15.92 -48.34
N ARG A 427 1.75 14.74 -48.93
CA ARG A 427 1.09 13.60 -48.28
C ARG A 427 1.90 13.03 -47.12
N ARG A 428 3.24 12.91 -47.27
CA ARG A 428 4.12 12.43 -46.19
C ARG A 428 4.15 13.41 -45.02
N ILE A 429 4.25 14.72 -45.29
CA ILE A 429 4.24 15.77 -44.26
C ILE A 429 2.86 15.84 -43.55
N ALA A 430 1.76 15.73 -44.30
CA ALA A 430 0.42 15.71 -43.75
C ALA A 430 0.15 14.42 -42.93
N ALA A 431 0.68 13.28 -43.36
CA ALA A 431 0.62 12.03 -42.63
C ALA A 431 1.46 12.10 -41.32
N ALA A 432 2.68 12.64 -41.39
CA ALA A 432 3.53 12.84 -40.24
C ALA A 432 2.91 13.81 -39.20
N LYS A 433 2.34 14.94 -39.66
CA LYS A 433 1.59 15.86 -38.80
C LYS A 433 0.38 15.18 -38.13
N ARG A 434 -0.33 14.28 -38.83
CA ARG A 434 -1.45 13.53 -38.27
C ARG A 434 -1.01 12.55 -37.20
N VAL A 435 0.04 11.77 -37.49
CA VAL A 435 0.60 10.84 -36.51
C VAL A 435 1.08 11.59 -35.29
N LEU A 436 1.74 12.75 -35.47
CA LEU A 436 2.21 13.59 -34.36
C LEU A 436 1.04 14.14 -33.51
N THR A 437 -0.03 14.66 -34.18
CA THR A 437 -1.23 15.18 -33.43
C THR A 437 -1.92 14.08 -32.67
N VAL A 438 -1.93 12.87 -33.22
CA VAL A 438 -2.49 11.68 -32.55
C VAL A 438 -1.65 11.25 -31.36
N ALA A 439 -0.34 11.17 -31.57
CA ALA A 439 0.60 10.84 -30.49
C ALA A 439 0.52 11.87 -29.35
N LEU A 440 0.42 13.17 -29.68
CA LEU A 440 0.24 14.22 -28.69
C LEU A 440 -1.11 14.13 -27.97
N ALA A 441 -2.21 13.82 -28.67
CA ALA A 441 -3.52 13.63 -28.04
C ALA A 441 -3.54 12.38 -27.14
N SER A 442 -2.90 11.28 -27.53
CA SER A 442 -2.79 10.08 -26.69
C SER A 442 -1.91 10.31 -25.46
N LEU A 443 -0.81 11.05 -25.61
CA LEU A 443 0.04 11.47 -24.49
C LEU A 443 -0.72 12.39 -23.53
N PHE A 444 -1.50 13.33 -24.04
CA PHE A 444 -2.34 14.21 -23.23
C PHE A 444 -3.41 13.43 -22.47
N CYS A 445 -4.12 12.49 -23.11
CA CYS A 445 -5.09 11.62 -22.43
C CYS A 445 -4.42 10.74 -21.35
N ALA A 446 -3.23 10.23 -21.60
CA ALA A 446 -2.45 9.47 -20.63
C ALA A 446 -2.01 10.34 -19.44
N ALA A 447 -1.58 11.58 -19.71
CA ALA A 447 -1.20 12.54 -18.68
C ALA A 447 -2.40 12.97 -17.81
N VAL A 448 -3.57 13.23 -18.42
CA VAL A 448 -4.81 13.53 -17.68
C VAL A 448 -5.25 12.33 -16.85
N PHE A 449 -5.13 11.12 -17.39
CA PHE A 449 -5.40 9.89 -16.61
C PHE A 449 -4.45 9.77 -15.43
N PHE A 450 -3.16 10.02 -15.63
CA PHE A 450 -2.15 9.98 -14.56
C PHE A 450 -2.47 10.98 -13.44
N MET A 451 -2.76 12.25 -13.78
CA MET A 451 -3.14 13.28 -12.80
C MET A 451 -4.46 13.04 -12.08
N ALA A 452 -5.35 12.23 -12.64
CA ALA A 452 -6.66 11.93 -12.05
C ALA A 452 -6.65 10.64 -11.20
N VAL A 453 -5.56 9.87 -11.24
CA VAL A 453 -5.34 8.65 -10.45
C VAL A 453 -4.51 8.94 -9.19
N GLU A 454 -3.74 10.04 -9.18
CA GLU A 454 -3.17 10.63 -7.97
C GLU A 454 -4.25 11.29 -7.10
#